data_77c4cfa1de8d2a4cdb75f7047c6ad55f
#
_entry.id   77c4cfa1de8d2a4cdb75f7047c6ad55f
#
_cell.length_a   1.000
_cell.length_b   1.000
_cell.length_c   1.000
_cell.angle_alpha   90.00
_cell.angle_beta   90.00
_cell.angle_gamma   90.00
#
_symmetry.space_group_name_H-M   'P 1'
#
loop_
_entity.id
_entity.type
_entity.pdbx_description
1 polymer ?
#
loop_
_entity_poly.entity_id
_entity_poly.type
_entity_poly.pdbx_seq_one_letter_code
_entity_poly.pdbx_strand_id
1 'polypeptide(L)'
;MTVTSAEHLAVPSYASGISEVPLLGDTIGDNLDRTATAQPDVEALVEVPTARRWTYAQLREDVDVVAMGLLRAGLGKGDRVGIWAPNMAE
;
A
#
# COMPACT_ATOMS: atom_id res chain seq x y z
N MET A 1 -12.04 25.65 -10.09
CA MET A 1 -10.92 26.53 -9.73
C MET A 1 -9.63 25.93 -10.30
N THR A 2 -8.85 26.74 -10.96
CA THR A 2 -7.58 26.30 -11.52
C THR A 2 -6.46 26.59 -10.53
N VAL A 3 -5.71 25.56 -10.16
CA VAL A 3 -4.54 25.70 -9.28
C VAL A 3 -3.33 26.05 -10.14
N THR A 4 -2.60 27.09 -9.79
CA THR A 4 -1.38 27.47 -10.50
C THR A 4 -0.24 26.50 -10.16
N SER A 5 0.76 26.43 -11.03
CA SER A 5 1.94 25.59 -10.77
C SER A 5 2.67 25.98 -9.48
N ALA A 6 2.72 27.28 -9.15
CA ALA A 6 3.34 27.77 -7.91
C ALA A 6 2.57 27.32 -6.68
N GLU A 7 1.24 27.37 -6.70
CA GLU A 7 0.40 26.88 -5.60
C GLU A 7 0.53 25.38 -5.44
N HIS A 8 0.56 24.64 -6.56
CA HIS A 8 0.74 23.21 -6.54
C HIS A 8 2.09 22.79 -5.93
N LEU A 9 3.17 23.48 -6.28
CA LEU A 9 4.50 23.24 -5.74
C LEU A 9 4.63 23.57 -4.26
N ALA A 10 3.78 24.48 -3.74
CA ALA A 10 3.76 24.85 -2.33
C ALA A 10 3.00 23.84 -1.47
N VAL A 11 2.24 22.92 -2.05
CA VAL A 11 1.50 21.89 -1.31
C VAL A 11 2.46 20.83 -0.80
N PRO A 12 2.43 20.51 0.52
CA PRO A 12 3.29 19.45 1.05
C PRO A 12 2.94 18.09 0.45
N SER A 13 3.91 17.17 0.42
CA SER A 13 3.70 15.82 -0.07
C SER A 13 2.72 15.00 0.78
N TYR A 14 2.54 15.39 2.04
CA TYR A 14 1.51 14.85 2.92
C TYR A 14 0.54 15.98 3.29
N ALA A 15 -0.75 15.70 3.12
CA ALA A 15 -1.80 16.63 3.53
C ALA A 15 -3.01 15.84 4.05
N SER A 16 -3.67 16.36 5.07
CA SER A 16 -4.92 15.81 5.58
C SER A 16 -5.97 16.91 5.70
N GLY A 17 -7.20 16.57 5.32
CA GLY A 17 -8.35 17.45 5.46
C GLY A 17 -8.95 17.42 6.87
N ILE A 18 -9.90 18.33 7.10
CA ILE A 18 -10.69 18.34 8.34
C ILE A 18 -11.75 17.25 8.23
N SER A 19 -11.81 16.36 9.23
CA SER A 19 -12.80 15.30 9.30
C SER A 19 -13.12 14.98 10.75
N GLU A 20 -14.38 14.59 11.02
CA GLU A 20 -14.78 14.08 12.32
C GLU A 20 -14.25 12.65 12.57
N VAL A 21 -13.94 11.92 11.49
CA VAL A 21 -13.33 10.59 11.56
C VAL A 21 -11.83 10.75 11.37
N PRO A 22 -10.99 10.28 12.31
CA PRO A 22 -9.54 10.36 12.16
C PRO A 22 -9.07 9.60 10.92
N LEU A 23 -8.18 10.24 10.14
CA LEU A 23 -7.52 9.62 9.01
C LEU A 23 -6.22 8.95 9.47
N LEU A 24 -5.88 7.83 8.85
CA LEU A 24 -4.61 7.14 9.10
C LEU A 24 -3.46 7.93 8.46
N GLY A 25 -2.43 8.22 9.26
CA GLY A 25 -1.22 8.90 8.78
C GLY A 25 -0.05 7.99 8.48
N ASP A 26 -0.22 6.68 8.63
CA ASP A 26 0.83 5.70 8.38
C ASP A 26 0.98 5.38 6.88
N THR A 27 2.12 4.78 6.53
CA THR A 27 2.33 4.23 5.19
C THR A 27 1.43 3.00 4.98
N ILE A 28 1.25 2.63 3.70
CA ILE A 28 0.49 1.42 3.34
C ILE A 28 1.14 0.18 3.97
N GLY A 29 2.47 0.09 3.96
CA GLY A 29 3.20 -1.02 4.56
C GLY A 29 3.01 -1.11 6.07
N ASP A 30 3.09 0.01 6.77
CA ASP A 30 2.88 0.06 8.23
C ASP A 30 1.44 -0.32 8.59
N ASN A 31 0.47 0.13 7.81
CA ASN A 31 -0.94 -0.24 7.99
C ASN A 31 -1.13 -1.75 7.84
N LEU A 32 -0.55 -2.36 6.81
CA LEU A 32 -0.62 -3.80 6.60
C LEU A 32 -0.01 -4.56 7.76
N ASP A 33 1.18 -4.17 8.22
CA ASP A 33 1.87 -4.82 9.33
C ASP A 33 1.03 -4.77 10.61
N ARG A 34 0.44 -3.62 10.91
CA ARG A 34 -0.40 -3.44 12.09
C ARG A 34 -1.66 -4.30 12.01
N THR A 35 -2.33 -4.31 10.85
CA THR A 35 -3.54 -5.10 10.64
C THR A 35 -3.24 -6.60 10.72
N ALA A 36 -2.16 -7.04 10.09
CA ALA A 36 -1.76 -8.45 10.12
C ALA A 36 -1.36 -8.92 11.53
N THR A 37 -0.79 -8.03 12.33
CA THR A 37 -0.49 -8.33 13.74
C THR A 37 -1.76 -8.46 14.57
N ALA A 38 -2.74 -7.58 14.34
CA ALA A 38 -3.99 -7.57 15.10
C ALA A 38 -4.94 -8.69 14.68
N GLN A 39 -5.00 -9.02 13.38
CA GLN A 39 -5.99 -9.96 12.82
C GLN A 39 -5.34 -10.89 11.77
N PRO A 40 -4.38 -11.74 12.17
CA PRO A 40 -3.60 -12.53 11.22
C PRO A 40 -4.44 -13.56 10.45
N ASP A 41 -5.49 -14.08 11.03
CA ASP A 41 -6.30 -15.18 10.46
C ASP A 41 -7.52 -14.70 9.69
N VAL A 42 -7.76 -13.39 9.62
CA VAL A 42 -8.86 -12.82 8.83
C VAL A 42 -8.49 -12.78 7.36
N GLU A 43 -9.44 -13.10 6.48
CA GLU A 43 -9.24 -13.00 5.03
C GLU A 43 -8.99 -11.54 4.62
N ALA A 44 -7.87 -11.31 3.95
CA ALA A 44 -7.47 -9.99 3.46
C ALA A 44 -7.78 -9.81 1.98
N LEU A 45 -7.69 -10.88 1.20
CA LEU A 45 -7.81 -10.85 -0.24
C LEU A 45 -8.44 -12.14 -0.74
N VAL A 46 -9.43 -12.01 -1.61
CA VAL A 46 -10.07 -13.12 -2.29
C VAL A 46 -10.10 -12.85 -3.78
N GLU A 47 -9.51 -13.75 -4.56
CA GLU A 47 -9.59 -13.72 -6.02
C GLU A 47 -10.68 -14.70 -6.45
N VAL A 48 -11.85 -14.15 -6.78
CA VAL A 48 -13.06 -14.95 -7.03
C VAL A 48 -12.92 -15.93 -8.20
N PRO A 49 -12.38 -15.55 -9.38
CA PRO A 49 -12.27 -16.45 -10.51
C PRO A 49 -11.47 -17.72 -10.25
N THR A 50 -10.44 -17.64 -9.41
CA THR A 50 -9.55 -18.76 -9.09
C THR A 50 -9.84 -19.37 -7.73
N ALA A 51 -10.73 -18.77 -6.95
CA ALA A 51 -11.01 -19.12 -5.56
C ALA A 51 -9.79 -19.06 -4.62
N ARG A 52 -8.74 -18.35 -5.02
CA ARG A 52 -7.57 -18.14 -4.16
C ARG A 52 -7.89 -17.15 -3.05
N ARG A 53 -7.41 -17.45 -1.85
CA ARG A 53 -7.66 -16.64 -0.66
C ARG A 53 -6.39 -16.44 0.13
N TRP A 54 -6.22 -15.24 0.71
CA TRP A 54 -5.12 -14.90 1.58
C TRP A 54 -5.65 -14.35 2.89
N THR A 55 -5.15 -14.86 4.01
CA THR A 55 -5.29 -14.19 5.30
C THR A 55 -4.33 -12.99 5.35
N TYR A 56 -4.51 -12.11 6.34
CA TYR A 56 -3.58 -10.99 6.52
C TYR A 56 -2.15 -11.46 6.78
N ALA A 57 -1.97 -12.54 7.53
CA ALA A 57 -0.64 -13.12 7.77
C ALA A 57 0.01 -13.61 6.46
N GLN A 58 -0.75 -14.32 5.64
CA GLN A 58 -0.26 -14.82 4.35
C GLN A 58 0.06 -13.68 3.38
N LEU A 59 -0.80 -12.67 3.32
CA LEU A 59 -0.58 -11.50 2.47
C LEU A 59 0.70 -10.77 2.89
N ARG A 60 0.92 -10.59 4.19
CA ARG A 60 2.14 -9.95 4.69
C ARG A 60 3.39 -10.74 4.31
N GLU A 61 3.36 -12.07 4.43
CA GLU A 61 4.48 -12.92 4.00
C GLU A 61 4.81 -12.74 2.52
N ASP A 62 3.79 -12.76 1.66
CA ASP A 62 3.97 -12.58 0.21
C ASP A 62 4.50 -11.18 -0.12
N VAL A 63 3.99 -10.15 0.55
CA VAL A 63 4.49 -8.79 0.40
C VAL A 63 5.96 -8.68 0.81
N ASP A 64 6.36 -9.33 1.89
CA ASP A 64 7.74 -9.33 2.36
C ASP A 64 8.66 -10.01 1.35
N VAL A 65 8.24 -11.10 0.73
CA VAL A 65 9.00 -11.78 -0.34
C VAL A 65 9.21 -10.85 -1.53
N VAL A 66 8.17 -10.15 -1.97
CA VAL A 66 8.26 -9.19 -3.07
C VAL A 66 9.18 -8.03 -2.69
N ALA A 67 9.05 -7.50 -1.48
CA ALA A 67 9.89 -6.42 -1.00
C ALA A 67 11.38 -6.80 -1.00
N MET A 68 11.70 -8.01 -0.53
CA MET A 68 13.06 -8.54 -0.58
C MET A 68 13.58 -8.66 -2.01
N GLY A 69 12.74 -9.12 -2.94
CA GLY A 69 13.08 -9.18 -4.36
C GLY A 69 13.40 -7.81 -4.95
N LEU A 70 12.61 -6.80 -4.61
CA LEU A 70 12.83 -5.43 -5.08
C LEU A 70 14.13 -4.85 -4.52
N LEU A 71 14.44 -5.09 -3.25
CA LEU A 71 15.71 -4.66 -2.65
C LEU A 71 16.91 -5.32 -3.33
N ARG A 72 16.82 -6.62 -3.62
CA ARG A 72 17.87 -7.34 -4.35
C ARG A 72 18.04 -6.85 -5.78
N ALA A 73 16.97 -6.34 -6.40
CA ALA A 73 17.04 -5.73 -7.73
C ALA A 73 17.66 -4.32 -7.72
N GLY A 74 17.98 -3.78 -6.55
CA GLY A 74 18.67 -2.50 -6.41
C GLY A 74 17.77 -1.31 -6.12
N LEU A 75 16.48 -1.53 -5.85
CA LEU A 75 15.56 -0.45 -5.49
C LEU A 75 15.81 0.02 -4.06
N GLY A 76 15.76 1.32 -3.86
CA GLY A 76 16.00 1.95 -2.57
C GLY A 76 15.07 3.13 -2.33
N LYS A 77 15.27 3.78 -1.18
CA LYS A 77 14.46 4.93 -0.79
C LYS A 77 14.53 6.04 -1.84
N GLY A 78 13.38 6.56 -2.21
CA GLY A 78 13.25 7.61 -3.20
C GLY A 78 13.09 7.12 -4.65
N ASP A 79 13.29 5.83 -4.89
CA ASP A 79 13.06 5.24 -6.20
C ASP A 79 11.56 5.15 -6.49
N ARG A 80 11.24 5.17 -7.77
CA ARG A 80 9.87 5.08 -8.25
C ARG A 80 9.70 3.81 -9.07
N VAL A 81 8.57 3.14 -8.85
CA VAL A 81 8.21 1.91 -9.56
C VAL A 81 6.86 2.11 -10.22
N GLY A 82 6.79 1.81 -11.52
CA GLY A 82 5.54 1.78 -12.27
C GLY A 82 4.97 0.36 -12.30
N ILE A 83 3.65 0.25 -12.17
CA ILE A 83 2.96 -1.02 -12.31
C ILE A 83 1.94 -0.88 -13.43
N TRP A 84 2.00 -1.80 -14.39
CA TRP A 84 1.03 -1.91 -15.46
C TRP A 84 0.54 -3.35 -15.51
N ALA A 85 -0.60 -3.58 -14.89
CA ALA A 85 -1.14 -4.93 -14.75
C ALA A 85 -2.67 -4.90 -14.82
N PRO A 86 -3.31 -6.02 -15.23
CA PRO A 86 -4.75 -6.16 -15.08
C PRO A 86 -5.13 -6.25 -13.60
N ASN A 87 -6.43 -6.15 -13.32
CA ASN A 87 -6.95 -6.26 -11.97
C ASN A 87 -6.96 -7.72 -11.52
N MET A 88 -5.88 -8.14 -10.84
CA MET A 88 -5.68 -9.50 -10.36
C MET A 88 -4.89 -9.48 -9.05
N ALA A 89 -4.82 -10.63 -8.36
CA ALA A 89 -4.21 -10.71 -7.04
C ALA A 89 -2.68 -10.54 -7.04
N GLU A 90 -1.98 -10.99 -8.07
CA GLU A 90 -0.52 -10.86 -8.19
C GLU A 90 -0.01 -9.42 -8.43
#